data_2a83e38b456d6e13c029ea8080beeb4f
#
_entry.id   2a83e38b456d6e13c029ea8080beeb4f
#
_cell.length_a   1.000
_cell.length_b   1.000
_cell.length_c   1.000
_cell.angle_alpha   90.00
_cell.angle_beta   90.00
_cell.angle_gamma   90.00
#
_symmetry.space_group_name_H-M   'P 1'
#
loop_
_entity.id
_entity.type
_entity.pdbx_description
1 polymer ?
#
loop_
_entity_poly.entity_id
_entity_poly.type
_entity_poly.pdbx_seq_one_letter_code
_entity_poly.pdbx_strand_id
1 'polypeptide(L)'
;MTIFQDIFLYFARFADRNGVLKNFTKNSGSDEYNWFKAAVDMLPESPIISGINDFILAASEESVKKRILTFKSTFLFVDFGEVSSRQSSLKVQEDYFRLALTVAHPLSANTLNMAEEIVLNDRLFNLIRAIREYMKNDRQDPFIKRLTFPQEIQPFWAPALSNSFGWTMVFQMSGIAMI
;
A
#
# COMPACT_ATOMS: atom_id res chain seq x y z
N MET A 1 13.52 -12.90 -5.26
CA MET A 1 12.45 -12.20 -4.54
C MET A 1 11.17 -12.38 -5.34
N THR A 2 10.04 -12.65 -4.69
CA THR A 2 8.76 -12.77 -5.39
C THR A 2 8.16 -11.39 -5.60
N ILE A 3 7.29 -11.22 -6.60
CA ILE A 3 6.67 -9.93 -6.92
C ILE A 3 5.93 -9.32 -5.72
N PHE A 4 5.26 -10.15 -4.91
CA PHE A 4 4.52 -9.67 -3.73
C PHE A 4 5.44 -9.17 -2.63
N GLN A 5 6.62 -9.79 -2.47
CA GLN A 5 7.64 -9.32 -1.52
C GLN A 5 8.23 -7.99 -1.98
N ASP A 6 8.46 -7.82 -3.29
CA ASP A 6 8.94 -6.55 -3.86
C ASP A 6 7.93 -5.42 -3.65
N ILE A 7 6.65 -5.68 -3.95
CA ILE A 7 5.54 -4.74 -3.69
C ILE A 7 5.49 -4.38 -2.21
N PHE A 8 5.53 -5.39 -1.33
CA PHE A 8 5.49 -5.18 0.11
C PHE A 8 6.64 -4.30 0.59
N LEU A 9 7.88 -4.67 0.29
CA LEU A 9 9.08 -3.97 0.74
C LEU A 9 9.16 -2.56 0.19
N TYR A 10 8.72 -2.35 -1.06
CA TYR A 10 8.69 -1.01 -1.64
C TYR A 10 7.74 -0.09 -0.88
N PHE A 11 6.50 -0.50 -0.68
CA PHE A 11 5.49 0.35 -0.05
C PHE A 11 5.60 0.42 1.48
N ALA A 12 6.15 -0.60 2.12
CA ALA A 12 6.39 -0.60 3.57
C ALA A 12 7.33 0.54 4.02
N ARG A 13 8.18 1.06 3.14
CA ARG A 13 9.08 2.21 3.41
C ARG A 13 8.34 3.50 3.78
N PHE A 14 7.06 3.61 3.42
CA PHE A 14 6.24 4.79 3.69
C PHE A 14 5.49 4.73 5.02
N ALA A 15 5.53 3.61 5.72
CA ALA A 15 4.89 3.42 7.01
C ALA A 15 5.92 3.20 8.13
N ASP A 16 5.49 3.43 9.37
CA ASP A 16 6.31 3.14 10.53
C ASP A 16 6.69 1.65 10.56
N ARG A 17 7.99 1.36 10.78
CA ARG A 17 8.50 -0.01 10.79
C ARG A 17 7.81 -0.90 11.83
N ASN A 18 7.45 -0.36 12.99
CA ASN A 18 6.72 -1.13 13.99
C ASN A 18 5.32 -1.50 13.50
N GLY A 19 4.66 -0.62 12.75
CA GLY A 19 3.37 -0.92 12.11
C GLY A 19 3.51 -2.00 11.03
N VAL A 20 4.59 -1.98 10.27
CA VAL A 20 4.89 -3.02 9.26
C VAL A 20 5.14 -4.36 9.95
N LEU A 21 5.91 -4.40 11.04
CA LEU A 21 6.25 -5.61 11.78
C LEU A 21 5.04 -6.31 12.41
N LYS A 22 3.95 -5.61 12.66
CA LYS A 22 2.66 -6.22 13.09
C LYS A 22 2.11 -7.26 12.09
N ASN A 23 2.59 -7.27 10.84
CA ASN A 23 2.23 -8.29 9.87
C ASN A 23 2.94 -9.63 10.11
N PHE A 24 3.99 -9.66 10.93
CA PHE A 24 4.82 -10.83 11.21
C PHE A 24 4.52 -11.36 12.62
N THR A 25 3.28 -11.84 12.82
CA THR A 25 2.78 -12.26 14.16
C THR A 25 3.13 -13.70 14.53
N LYS A 26 3.64 -14.50 13.59
CA LYS A 26 3.98 -15.90 13.80
C LYS A 26 5.43 -16.15 13.44
N ASN A 27 6.08 -17.06 14.14
CA ASN A 27 7.32 -17.64 13.68
C ASN A 27 6.97 -18.77 12.70
N SER A 28 7.09 -18.51 11.42
CA SER A 28 7.08 -19.56 10.41
C SER A 28 8.46 -20.19 10.39
N GLY A 29 8.54 -21.51 10.42
CA GLY A 29 9.83 -22.22 10.30
C GLY A 29 10.41 -22.24 8.88
N SER A 30 9.80 -21.53 7.90
CA SER A 30 10.32 -21.52 6.55
C SER A 30 11.41 -20.47 6.35
N ASP A 31 12.42 -20.82 5.54
CA ASP A 31 13.54 -19.93 5.23
C ASP A 31 13.08 -18.69 4.48
N GLU A 32 12.08 -18.81 3.61
CA GLU A 32 11.50 -17.70 2.86
C GLU A 32 10.84 -16.67 3.79
N TYR A 33 10.12 -17.13 4.81
CA TYR A 33 9.51 -16.24 5.79
C TYR A 33 10.57 -15.52 6.62
N ASN A 34 11.57 -16.24 7.09
CA ASN A 34 12.65 -15.68 7.90
C ASN A 34 13.44 -14.65 7.10
N TRP A 35 13.76 -14.97 5.85
CA TRP A 35 14.40 -14.04 4.94
C TRP A 35 13.56 -12.78 4.71
N PHE A 36 12.27 -12.93 4.45
CA PHE A 36 11.36 -11.81 4.24
C PHE A 36 11.24 -10.91 5.48
N LYS A 37 11.13 -11.53 6.67
CA LYS A 37 11.14 -10.79 7.94
C LYS A 37 12.46 -10.03 8.14
N ALA A 38 13.60 -10.66 7.86
CA ALA A 38 14.91 -10.01 7.95
C ALA A 38 15.00 -8.79 7.00
N ALA A 39 14.45 -8.90 5.78
CA ALA A 39 14.41 -7.77 4.86
C ALA A 39 13.56 -6.60 5.40
N VAL A 40 12.47 -6.88 6.11
CA VAL A 40 11.65 -5.85 6.79
C VAL A 40 12.40 -5.23 7.97
N ASP A 41 13.16 -6.02 8.73
CA ASP A 41 13.98 -5.52 9.84
C ASP A 41 15.10 -4.56 9.36
N MET A 42 15.49 -4.65 8.08
CA MET A 42 16.45 -3.73 7.45
C MET A 42 15.81 -2.43 6.91
N LEU A 43 14.49 -2.30 6.94
CA LEU A 43 13.84 -1.04 6.58
C LEU A 43 14.27 0.09 7.53
N PRO A 44 14.31 1.35 7.06
CA PRO A 44 14.59 2.51 7.91
C PRO A 44 13.68 2.52 9.15
N GLU A 45 14.22 2.93 10.29
CA GLU A 45 13.42 3.05 11.53
C GLU A 45 12.31 4.08 11.39
N SER A 46 12.61 5.18 10.70
CA SER A 46 11.64 6.22 10.40
C SER A 46 11.12 6.05 8.97
N PRO A 47 9.81 6.19 8.76
CA PRO A 47 9.23 6.13 7.42
C PRO A 47 9.74 7.28 6.55
N ILE A 48 9.78 7.09 5.23
CA ILE A 48 10.14 8.13 4.25
C ILE A 48 9.18 9.33 4.36
N ILE A 49 7.92 9.07 4.67
CA ILE A 49 6.90 10.09 4.86
C ILE A 49 6.28 9.87 6.24
N SER A 50 6.46 10.85 7.14
CA SER A 50 5.91 10.79 8.49
C SER A 50 4.38 10.88 8.50
N GLY A 51 3.75 10.19 9.45
CA GLY A 51 2.30 10.27 9.69
C GLY A 51 1.50 9.07 9.22
N ILE A 52 2.17 8.00 8.74
CA ILE A 52 1.58 6.71 8.42
C ILE A 52 2.12 5.70 9.41
N ASN A 53 1.24 5.17 10.26
CA ASN A 53 1.64 4.35 11.40
C ASN A 53 1.54 2.84 11.15
N ASP A 54 0.60 2.42 10.33
CA ASP A 54 0.33 1.01 10.08
C ASP A 54 0.36 0.72 8.57
N PHE A 55 0.64 -0.54 8.22
CA PHE A 55 0.76 -1.00 6.83
C PHE A 55 0.06 -2.33 6.62
N ILE A 56 -0.67 -2.44 5.52
CA ILE A 56 -1.26 -3.70 5.05
C ILE A 56 -1.03 -3.88 3.56
N LEU A 57 -0.63 -5.09 3.18
CA LEU A 57 -0.73 -5.60 1.82
C LEU A 57 -1.69 -6.79 1.82
N ALA A 58 -2.79 -6.73 1.08
CA ALA A 58 -3.75 -7.83 1.05
C ALA A 58 -4.57 -7.88 -0.24
N ALA A 59 -4.97 -9.10 -0.62
CA ALA A 59 -5.81 -9.40 -1.77
C ALA A 59 -7.28 -9.62 -1.41
N SER A 60 -7.63 -9.73 -0.13
CA SER A 60 -9.01 -10.01 0.26
C SER A 60 -9.52 -9.06 1.32
N GLU A 61 -10.75 -8.61 1.13
CA GLU A 61 -11.45 -7.74 2.07
C GLU A 61 -11.52 -8.32 3.49
N GLU A 62 -11.69 -9.64 3.62
CA GLU A 62 -11.79 -10.30 4.92
C GLU A 62 -10.48 -10.24 5.71
N SER A 63 -9.33 -10.45 5.06
CA SER A 63 -8.02 -10.34 5.72
C SER A 63 -7.71 -8.91 6.12
N VAL A 64 -8.14 -7.93 5.32
CA VAL A 64 -8.02 -6.51 5.59
C VAL A 64 -8.89 -6.10 6.78
N LYS A 65 -10.16 -6.51 6.81
CA LYS A 65 -11.09 -6.21 7.91
C LYS A 65 -10.52 -6.59 9.26
N LYS A 66 -10.05 -7.82 9.42
CA LYS A 66 -9.52 -8.32 10.69
C LYS A 66 -8.34 -7.48 11.22
N ARG A 67 -7.53 -6.94 10.32
CA ARG A 67 -6.35 -6.13 10.67
C ARG A 67 -6.70 -4.68 10.94
N ILE A 68 -7.52 -4.05 10.09
CA ILE A 68 -7.93 -2.65 10.24
C ILE A 68 -8.71 -2.43 11.54
N LEU A 69 -9.47 -3.41 12.02
CA LEU A 69 -10.14 -3.34 13.32
C LEU A 69 -9.18 -3.08 14.51
N THR A 70 -7.90 -3.39 14.34
CA THR A 70 -6.87 -3.11 15.36
C THR A 70 -6.21 -1.74 15.22
N PHE A 71 -6.40 -1.05 14.09
CA PHE A 71 -5.76 0.23 13.82
C PHE A 71 -6.52 1.38 14.48
N LYS A 72 -5.76 2.31 15.03
CA LYS A 72 -6.28 3.53 15.68
C LYS A 72 -5.74 4.80 15.02
N SER A 73 -4.89 4.65 14.02
CA SER A 73 -4.16 5.74 13.38
C SER A 73 -4.13 5.57 11.87
N THR A 74 -3.57 6.56 11.19
CA THR A 74 -3.42 6.54 9.73
C THR A 74 -2.61 5.33 9.28
N PHE A 75 -3.12 4.63 8.28
CA PHE A 75 -2.51 3.44 7.70
C PHE A 75 -2.36 3.55 6.18
N LEU A 76 -1.41 2.79 5.66
CA LEU A 76 -1.22 2.56 4.25
C LEU A 76 -1.74 1.17 3.89
N PHE A 77 -2.65 1.11 2.95
CA PHE A 77 -3.21 -0.12 2.43
C PHE A 77 -2.84 -0.27 0.96
N VAL A 78 -2.19 -1.37 0.63
CA VAL A 78 -1.90 -1.78 -0.75
C VAL A 78 -2.76 -2.97 -1.09
N ASP A 79 -3.65 -2.77 -2.05
CA ASP A 79 -4.46 -3.81 -2.65
C ASP A 79 -3.83 -4.24 -3.97
N PHE A 80 -3.58 -5.53 -4.12
CA PHE A 80 -3.23 -6.12 -5.39
C PHE A 80 -4.49 -6.76 -5.96
N GLY A 81 -5.03 -6.11 -6.96
CA GLY A 81 -6.26 -6.52 -7.58
C GLY A 81 -6.06 -7.56 -8.68
N GLU A 82 -6.54 -7.27 -9.84
CA GLU A 82 -6.63 -8.16 -10.98
C GLU A 82 -5.31 -8.26 -11.76
N VAL A 83 -4.96 -9.46 -12.22
CA VAL A 83 -3.96 -9.67 -13.26
C VAL A 83 -4.69 -9.80 -14.59
N SER A 84 -4.33 -8.96 -15.55
CA SER A 84 -4.87 -9.00 -16.90
C SER A 84 -3.76 -9.21 -17.92
N SER A 85 -3.98 -10.11 -18.88
CA SER A 85 -3.05 -10.36 -19.98
C SER A 85 -3.55 -9.68 -21.25
N ARG A 86 -2.66 -8.96 -21.93
CA ARG A 86 -2.94 -8.35 -23.23
C ARG A 86 -1.91 -8.80 -24.25
N GLN A 87 -2.36 -9.06 -25.46
CA GLN A 87 -1.46 -9.35 -26.57
C GLN A 87 -1.05 -8.02 -27.22
N SER A 88 0.25 -7.77 -27.27
CA SER A 88 0.78 -6.59 -27.97
C SER A 88 0.63 -6.74 -29.49
N SER A 89 0.80 -5.65 -30.22
CA SER A 89 0.81 -5.64 -31.70
C SER A 89 1.88 -6.56 -32.29
N LEU A 90 2.90 -6.91 -31.52
CA LEU A 90 3.98 -7.83 -31.90
C LEU A 90 3.69 -9.29 -31.51
N LYS A 91 2.44 -9.61 -31.13
CA LYS A 91 2.02 -10.94 -30.63
C LYS A 91 2.74 -11.42 -29.37
N VAL A 92 3.36 -10.51 -28.65
CA VAL A 92 3.93 -10.79 -27.32
C VAL A 92 2.82 -10.64 -26.28
N GLN A 93 2.66 -11.66 -25.44
CA GLN A 93 1.73 -11.59 -24.32
C GLN A 93 2.38 -10.78 -23.20
N GLU A 94 1.70 -9.73 -22.75
CA GLU A 94 2.13 -8.89 -21.66
C GLU A 94 1.10 -8.96 -20.52
N ASP A 95 1.59 -9.28 -19.33
CA ASP A 95 0.75 -9.31 -18.15
C ASP A 95 0.82 -7.97 -17.41
N TYR A 96 -0.35 -7.49 -17.00
CA TYR A 96 -0.52 -6.27 -16.24
C TYR A 96 -1.10 -6.57 -14.88
N PHE A 97 -0.48 -6.03 -13.87
CA PHE A 97 -0.91 -6.14 -12.50
C PHE A 97 -1.54 -4.82 -12.07
N ARG A 98 -2.77 -4.85 -11.56
CA ARG A 98 -3.43 -3.68 -11.03
C ARG A 98 -3.19 -3.56 -9.53
N LEU A 99 -2.63 -2.44 -9.10
CA LEU A 99 -2.36 -2.11 -7.71
C LEU A 99 -3.15 -0.88 -7.32
N ALA A 100 -3.77 -0.90 -6.14
CA ALA A 100 -4.36 0.28 -5.52
C ALA A 100 -3.59 0.62 -4.24
N LEU A 101 -3.18 1.87 -4.11
CA LEU A 101 -2.53 2.40 -2.92
C LEU A 101 -3.46 3.38 -2.24
N THR A 102 -3.81 3.09 -1.00
CA THR A 102 -4.74 3.89 -0.19
C THR A 102 -4.09 4.37 1.09
N VAL A 103 -4.15 5.67 1.34
CA VAL A 103 -3.86 6.25 2.65
C VAL A 103 -5.18 6.55 3.32
N ALA A 104 -5.45 5.95 4.47
CA ALA A 104 -6.72 6.11 5.17
C ALA A 104 -6.54 6.20 6.69
N HIS A 105 -7.59 6.68 7.35
CA HIS A 105 -7.69 6.76 8.80
C HIS A 105 -9.02 6.14 9.25
N PRO A 106 -9.02 5.25 10.26
CA PRO A 106 -10.25 4.70 10.82
C PRO A 106 -10.98 5.78 11.61
N LEU A 107 -12.23 6.05 11.28
CA LEU A 107 -13.08 6.96 12.02
C LEU A 107 -13.79 6.14 13.11
N SER A 108 -13.47 6.40 14.37
CA SER A 108 -14.31 5.91 15.46
C SER A 108 -15.64 6.66 15.42
N ALA A 109 -16.75 5.94 15.48
CA ALA A 109 -18.08 6.52 15.44
C ALA A 109 -18.21 7.68 16.43
N ASN A 110 -18.63 8.85 15.96
CA ASN A 110 -19.03 10.04 16.71
C ASN A 110 -17.95 10.94 17.32
N THR A 111 -16.73 10.98 16.78
CA THR A 111 -15.66 11.75 17.44
C THR A 111 -15.20 13.01 16.73
N LEU A 112 -15.46 13.15 15.43
CA LEU A 112 -15.03 14.31 14.66
C LEU A 112 -16.18 15.24 14.31
N ASN A 113 -15.97 16.54 14.51
CA ASN A 113 -16.84 17.56 13.91
C ASN A 113 -16.40 17.85 12.47
N MET A 114 -17.22 18.59 11.71
CA MET A 114 -16.96 18.88 10.29
C MET A 114 -15.59 19.53 10.05
N ALA A 115 -15.14 20.43 10.94
CA ALA A 115 -13.85 21.09 10.78
C ALA A 115 -12.69 20.11 10.97
N GLU A 116 -12.79 19.21 11.94
CA GLU A 116 -11.80 18.15 12.16
C GLU A 116 -11.75 17.16 11.00
N GLU A 117 -12.91 16.82 10.41
CA GLU A 117 -12.96 15.98 9.21
C GLU A 117 -12.26 16.65 8.01
N ILE A 118 -12.46 17.96 7.81
CA ILE A 118 -11.77 18.71 6.75
C ILE A 118 -10.26 18.69 6.97
N VAL A 119 -9.80 18.97 8.19
CA VAL A 119 -8.36 18.96 8.52
C VAL A 119 -7.76 17.56 8.32
N LEU A 120 -8.46 16.52 8.74
CA LEU A 120 -8.02 15.13 8.52
C LEU A 120 -7.96 14.81 7.03
N ASN A 121 -8.97 15.23 6.26
CA ASN A 121 -9.03 15.03 4.81
C ASN A 121 -7.82 15.65 4.10
N ASP A 122 -7.52 16.92 4.39
CA ASP A 122 -6.37 17.63 3.83
C ASP A 122 -5.04 16.92 4.19
N ARG A 123 -4.92 16.45 5.43
CA ARG A 123 -3.74 15.69 5.87
C ARG A 123 -3.57 14.40 5.06
N LEU A 124 -4.63 13.60 4.92
CA LEU A 124 -4.59 12.33 4.18
C LEU A 124 -4.30 12.55 2.69
N PHE A 125 -4.91 13.59 2.10
CA PHE A 125 -4.64 13.97 0.72
C PHE A 125 -3.19 14.39 0.49
N ASN A 126 -2.61 15.15 1.43
CA ASN A 126 -1.20 15.55 1.35
C ASN A 126 -0.26 14.34 1.50
N LEU A 127 -0.58 13.36 2.34
CA LEU A 127 0.21 12.15 2.48
C LEU A 127 0.25 11.33 1.17
N ILE A 128 -0.90 11.07 0.54
CA ILE A 128 -0.92 10.29 -0.70
C ILE A 128 -0.24 11.06 -1.86
N ARG A 129 -0.36 12.39 -1.90
CA ARG A 129 0.38 13.21 -2.85
C ARG A 129 1.89 13.13 -2.63
N ALA A 130 2.34 13.19 -1.38
CA ALA A 130 3.75 13.09 -1.04
C ALA A 130 4.34 11.73 -1.47
N ILE A 131 3.61 10.63 -1.26
CA ILE A 131 4.00 9.31 -1.75
C ILE A 131 4.12 9.34 -3.27
N ARG A 132 3.13 9.86 -3.99
CA ARG A 132 3.15 9.94 -5.45
C ARG A 132 4.35 10.72 -5.96
N GLU A 133 4.64 11.87 -5.37
CA GLU A 133 5.79 12.69 -5.79
C GLU A 133 7.13 12.02 -5.46
N TYR A 134 7.23 11.35 -4.31
CA TYR A 134 8.41 10.54 -4.01
C TYR A 134 8.63 9.46 -5.07
N MET A 135 7.59 8.66 -5.37
CA MET A 135 7.65 7.59 -6.37
C MET A 135 8.06 8.10 -7.75
N LYS A 136 7.56 9.26 -8.19
CA LYS A 136 7.95 9.88 -9.46
C LYS A 136 9.43 10.25 -9.53
N ASN A 137 10.02 10.59 -8.39
CA ASN A 137 11.43 10.96 -8.28
C ASN A 137 12.34 9.73 -8.13
N ASP A 138 11.80 8.61 -7.62
CA ASP A 138 12.52 7.35 -7.40
C ASP A 138 12.66 6.50 -8.68
N ARG A 139 12.93 7.17 -9.83
CA ARG A 139 12.98 6.54 -11.17
C ARG A 139 14.10 5.53 -11.35
N GLN A 140 15.05 5.47 -10.45
CA GLN A 140 16.15 4.49 -10.49
C GLN A 140 15.72 3.14 -9.91
N ASP A 141 14.71 3.10 -9.07
CA ASP A 141 14.20 1.86 -8.50
C ASP A 141 13.60 0.96 -9.59
N PRO A 142 14.05 -0.31 -9.70
CA PRO A 142 13.56 -1.24 -10.72
C PRO A 142 12.06 -1.52 -10.62
N PHE A 143 11.49 -1.45 -9.41
CA PHE A 143 10.06 -1.61 -9.18
C PHE A 143 9.28 -0.47 -9.82
N ILE A 144 9.72 0.77 -9.60
CA ILE A 144 9.08 1.98 -10.15
C ILE A 144 9.09 2.00 -11.69
N LYS A 145 10.13 1.51 -12.32
CA LYS A 145 10.23 1.45 -13.79
C LYS A 145 9.12 0.62 -14.44
N ARG A 146 8.51 -0.28 -13.69
CA ARG A 146 7.40 -1.13 -14.15
C ARG A 146 6.03 -0.52 -13.92
N LEU A 147 5.95 0.59 -13.17
CA LEU A 147 4.67 1.22 -12.83
C LEU A 147 4.26 2.27 -13.86
N THR A 148 3.02 2.19 -14.31
CA THR A 148 2.35 3.30 -14.98
C THR A 148 1.73 4.18 -13.91
N PHE A 149 2.20 5.43 -13.80
CA PHE A 149 1.73 6.34 -12.77
C PHE A 149 0.29 6.76 -12.98
N PRO A 150 -0.52 6.78 -11.91
CA PRO A 150 -1.89 7.23 -11.98
C PRO A 150 -1.94 8.73 -12.24
N GLN A 151 -2.89 9.15 -13.06
CA GLN A 151 -3.22 10.56 -13.25
C GLN A 151 -4.19 11.05 -12.18
N GLU A 152 -4.98 10.14 -11.59
CA GLU A 152 -6.06 10.46 -10.67
C GLU A 152 -5.78 9.95 -9.27
N ILE A 153 -6.19 10.74 -8.28
CA ILE A 153 -6.32 10.38 -6.89
C ILE A 153 -7.80 10.52 -6.55
N GLN A 154 -8.40 9.45 -6.04
CA GLN A 154 -9.84 9.38 -5.76
C GLN A 154 -10.10 9.30 -4.26
N PRO A 155 -11.20 9.87 -3.75
CA PRO A 155 -11.59 9.66 -2.36
C PRO A 155 -11.89 8.18 -2.11
N PHE A 156 -11.52 7.72 -0.92
CA PHE A 156 -11.75 6.38 -0.43
C PHE A 156 -12.68 6.44 0.78
N TRP A 157 -13.75 5.67 0.72
CA TRP A 157 -14.68 5.50 1.83
C TRP A 157 -15.04 4.04 1.99
N ALA A 158 -14.76 3.47 3.16
CA ALA A 158 -15.02 2.07 3.42
C ALA A 158 -15.66 1.87 4.81
N PRO A 159 -17.00 1.93 4.91
CA PRO A 159 -17.72 1.69 6.16
C PRO A 159 -17.40 0.32 6.78
N ALA A 160 -17.25 -0.70 5.93
CA ALA A 160 -16.91 -2.05 6.34
C ALA A 160 -15.50 -2.20 6.93
N LEU A 161 -14.63 -1.23 6.73
CA LEU A 161 -13.25 -1.19 7.21
C LEU A 161 -13.10 -0.15 8.34
N SER A 162 -13.80 -0.33 9.45
CA SER A 162 -13.81 0.59 10.61
C SER A 162 -14.19 2.03 10.23
N ASN A 163 -15.16 2.21 9.35
CA ASN A 163 -15.51 3.52 8.82
C ASN A 163 -14.31 4.29 8.28
N SER A 164 -13.33 3.61 7.69
CA SER A 164 -12.11 4.26 7.21
C SER A 164 -12.39 5.19 6.05
N PHE A 165 -11.76 6.34 6.11
CA PHE A 165 -11.82 7.40 5.12
C PHE A 165 -10.40 7.78 4.68
N GLY A 166 -10.24 8.16 3.41
CA GLY A 166 -8.94 8.54 2.87
C GLY A 166 -8.91 8.77 1.37
N TRP A 167 -7.78 8.48 0.76
CA TRP A 167 -7.52 8.70 -0.65
C TRP A 167 -6.79 7.53 -1.28
N THR A 168 -7.17 7.17 -2.49
CA THR A 168 -6.62 6.05 -3.26
C THR A 168 -6.07 6.51 -4.59
N MET A 169 -4.94 5.95 -4.99
CA MET A 169 -4.43 6.00 -6.35
C MET A 169 -4.22 4.59 -6.91
N VAL A 170 -4.50 4.40 -8.19
CA VAL A 170 -4.43 3.10 -8.85
C VAL A 170 -3.32 3.10 -9.88
N PHE A 171 -2.49 2.06 -9.84
CA PHE A 171 -1.38 1.84 -10.75
C PHE A 171 -1.61 0.63 -11.64
N GLN A 172 -0.93 0.62 -12.78
CA GLN A 172 -0.71 -0.61 -13.55
C GLN A 172 0.78 -0.92 -13.54
N MET A 173 1.11 -2.18 -13.26
CA MET A 173 2.47 -2.68 -13.34
C MET A 173 2.58 -3.61 -14.53
N SER A 174 3.51 -3.33 -15.44
CA SER A 174 3.76 -4.10 -16.66
C SER A 174 5.02 -4.98 -16.55
N GLY A 175 5.12 -5.96 -17.42
CA GLY A 175 6.35 -6.76 -17.60
C GLY A 175 6.56 -7.83 -16.55
N ILE A 176 5.48 -8.43 -16.04
CA ILE A 176 5.57 -9.66 -15.27
C ILE A 176 5.56 -10.80 -16.25
N ALA A 177 6.74 -11.26 -16.67
CA ALA A 177 6.83 -12.60 -17.21
C ALA A 177 6.55 -13.55 -16.04
N MET A 178 5.33 -14.06 -15.96
CA MET A 178 5.09 -15.23 -15.12
C MET A 178 5.79 -16.41 -15.81
N ILE A 179 6.94 -16.80 -15.23
CA ILE A 179 7.64 -18.03 -15.58
C ILE A 179 6.94 -19.18 -14.87
#